data_6b86f48ae7905ee9ca2a3930effd9ec2
#
_entry.id   6b86f48ae7905ee9ca2a3930effd9ec2
#
_cell.length_a   1.000
_cell.length_b   1.000
_cell.length_c   1.000
_cell.angle_alpha   90.00
_cell.angle_beta   90.00
_cell.angle_gamma   90.00
#
_symmetry.space_group_name_H-M   'P 1'
#
loop_
_entity.id
_entity.type
_entity.pdbx_description
1 polymer ?
#
loop_
_entity_poly.entity_id
_entity_poly.type
_entity_poly.pdbx_seq_one_letter_code
_entity_poly.pdbx_strand_id
1 'polypeptide(L)'
;AAVLTAVMAMGALTGCGSTGSKDNYTIGIMQYAVHGSLDNCREGFLQGLAEEGIVEGENLTIEYVNAQADNGTSAMTASNFVSKKVDMICAIATPCAMAAYNATMNTDIPVIYTAVSDPVEAGLANEDGTPVGNITGTSDALAVDAQLKMIREVLPEAKTIGIIYTTSEANSISTIAEYKALAGN
;
A
#
# COMPACT_ATOMS: atom_id res chain seq x y z
N ALA A 1 56.07 -51.30 16.53
CA ALA A 1 54.72 -51.16 16.01
C ALA A 1 53.98 -50.08 16.80
N ALA A 2 53.83 -48.89 16.22
CA ALA A 2 53.02 -47.81 16.79
C ALA A 2 51.84 -47.56 15.84
N VAL A 3 50.62 -47.77 16.30
CA VAL A 3 49.39 -47.50 15.57
C VAL A 3 48.97 -46.11 15.97
N LEU A 4 48.99 -45.20 15.00
CA LEU A 4 48.55 -43.80 15.12
C LEU A 4 47.05 -43.76 14.71
N THR A 5 46.16 -43.58 15.69
CA THR A 5 44.73 -43.46 15.43
C THR A 5 44.43 -41.97 15.23
N ALA A 6 44.15 -41.56 13.99
CA ALA A 6 43.65 -40.22 13.68
C ALA A 6 42.15 -40.13 13.94
N VAL A 7 41.75 -39.34 14.96
CA VAL A 7 40.37 -38.99 15.21
C VAL A 7 40.05 -37.76 14.35
N MET A 8 39.25 -37.97 13.28
CA MET A 8 38.62 -36.87 12.55
C MET A 8 37.43 -36.34 13.34
N ALA A 9 37.59 -35.16 13.91
CA ALA A 9 36.47 -34.41 14.46
C ALA A 9 35.67 -33.80 13.28
N MET A 10 34.53 -34.41 12.92
CA MET A 10 33.53 -33.79 12.08
C MET A 10 32.84 -32.70 12.89
N GLY A 11 33.25 -31.45 12.69
CA GLY A 11 32.51 -30.28 13.12
C GLY A 11 31.24 -30.15 12.34
N ALA A 12 30.08 -30.49 12.95
CA ALA A 12 28.79 -30.19 12.44
C ALA A 12 28.57 -28.67 12.55
N LEU A 13 28.69 -27.96 11.43
CA LEU A 13 28.16 -26.60 11.30
C LEU A 13 26.63 -26.71 11.24
N THR A 14 25.96 -26.74 12.38
CA THR A 14 24.53 -26.46 12.48
C THR A 14 24.37 -24.95 12.69
N GLY A 15 24.46 -24.22 11.61
CA GLY A 15 24.19 -22.80 11.55
C GLY A 15 23.08 -22.49 10.55
N CYS A 16 21.91 -23.09 10.71
CA CYS A 16 20.69 -22.58 10.14
C CYS A 16 19.80 -22.10 11.29
N GLY A 17 19.91 -20.82 11.62
CA GLY A 17 18.83 -20.14 12.27
C GLY A 17 17.65 -20.16 11.31
N SER A 18 16.75 -21.13 11.44
CA SER A 18 15.43 -21.03 10.85
C SER A 18 14.75 -19.85 11.55
N THR A 19 14.72 -18.69 10.89
CA THR A 19 13.64 -17.74 11.11
C THR A 19 12.40 -18.56 10.80
N GLY A 20 11.66 -18.98 11.84
CA GLY A 20 10.45 -19.75 11.69
C GLY A 20 9.52 -18.96 10.78
N SER A 21 9.27 -19.48 9.58
CA SER A 21 8.20 -18.97 8.75
C SER A 21 6.93 -19.11 9.58
N LYS A 22 6.18 -18.03 9.71
CA LYS A 22 4.89 -18.07 10.36
C LYS A 22 4.01 -18.98 9.50
N ASP A 23 3.46 -20.05 10.10
CA ASP A 23 2.68 -21.03 9.35
C ASP A 23 1.32 -20.49 8.87
N ASN A 24 0.88 -19.33 9.43
CA ASN A 24 -0.37 -18.67 9.08
C ASN A 24 -0.24 -17.15 9.23
N TYR A 25 -0.68 -16.43 8.20
CA TYR A 25 -0.75 -14.97 8.18
C TYR A 25 -2.19 -14.48 8.28
N THR A 26 -2.40 -13.35 8.93
CA THR A 26 -3.67 -12.62 8.88
C THR A 26 -3.42 -11.24 8.31
N ILE A 27 -4.00 -10.93 7.16
CA ILE A 27 -3.84 -9.64 6.49
C ILE A 27 -5.17 -8.89 6.49
N GLY A 28 -5.15 -7.67 7.01
CA GLY A 28 -6.27 -6.74 6.88
C GLY A 28 -6.20 -6.03 5.54
N ILE A 29 -7.25 -6.14 4.73
CA ILE A 29 -7.37 -5.39 3.47
C ILE A 29 -8.48 -4.36 3.64
N MET A 30 -8.15 -3.07 3.52
CA MET A 30 -9.11 -1.99 3.54
C MET A 30 -9.12 -1.23 2.21
N GLN A 31 -10.27 -1.21 1.57
CA GLN A 31 -10.51 -0.57 0.28
C GLN A 31 -11.46 0.61 0.47
N TYR A 32 -11.13 1.78 -0.09
CA TYR A 32 -11.88 3.00 0.16
C TYR A 32 -13.30 2.96 -0.42
N ALA A 33 -13.47 2.50 -1.64
CA ALA A 33 -14.76 2.46 -2.31
C ALA A 33 -14.88 1.25 -3.25
N VAL A 34 -16.09 0.91 -3.65
CA VAL A 34 -16.36 -0.04 -4.73
C VAL A 34 -16.04 0.66 -6.06
N HIS A 35 -14.96 0.26 -6.70
CA HIS A 35 -14.52 0.79 -7.99
C HIS A 35 -13.62 -0.21 -8.70
N GLY A 36 -13.83 -0.43 -10.00
CA GLY A 36 -13.11 -1.47 -10.75
C GLY A 36 -11.58 -1.36 -10.67
N SER A 37 -11.02 -0.14 -10.66
CA SER A 37 -9.57 0.03 -10.50
C SER A 37 -9.08 -0.40 -9.12
N LEU A 38 -9.84 -0.09 -8.06
CA LEU A 38 -9.49 -0.49 -6.69
C LEU A 38 -9.68 -1.99 -6.47
N ASP A 39 -10.70 -2.59 -7.11
CA ASP A 39 -10.90 -4.04 -7.11
C ASP A 39 -9.71 -4.74 -7.79
N ASN A 40 -9.24 -4.23 -8.94
CA ASN A 40 -8.05 -4.76 -9.61
C ASN A 40 -6.79 -4.64 -8.75
N CYS A 41 -6.62 -3.55 -7.99
CA CYS A 41 -5.51 -3.41 -7.04
C CYS A 41 -5.55 -4.49 -5.96
N ARG A 42 -6.74 -4.76 -5.38
CA ARG A 42 -6.92 -5.83 -4.40
C ARG A 42 -6.61 -7.21 -4.99
N GLU A 43 -7.16 -7.50 -6.15
CA GLU A 43 -6.95 -8.78 -6.84
C GLU A 43 -5.49 -8.99 -7.20
N GLY A 44 -4.81 -7.94 -7.73
CA GLY A 44 -3.39 -7.99 -8.03
C GLY A 44 -2.52 -8.21 -6.78
N PHE A 45 -2.88 -7.60 -5.66
CA PHE A 45 -2.20 -7.84 -4.38
C PHE A 45 -2.32 -9.30 -3.93
N LEU A 46 -3.53 -9.87 -3.98
CA LEU A 46 -3.79 -11.27 -3.62
C LEU A 46 -3.09 -12.24 -4.58
N GLN A 47 -3.08 -11.93 -5.87
CA GLN A 47 -2.35 -12.72 -6.86
C GLN A 47 -0.84 -12.71 -6.58
N GLY A 48 -0.25 -11.55 -6.29
CA GLY A 48 1.17 -11.47 -5.94
C GLY A 48 1.53 -12.28 -4.70
N LEU A 49 0.68 -12.28 -3.66
CA LEU A 49 0.85 -13.13 -2.49
C LEU A 49 0.81 -14.62 -2.85
N ALA A 50 -0.13 -15.02 -3.71
CA ALA A 50 -0.27 -16.41 -4.13
C ALA A 50 0.94 -16.90 -4.96
N GLU A 51 1.51 -16.04 -5.80
CA GLU A 51 2.74 -16.31 -6.56
C GLU A 51 3.95 -16.56 -5.63
N GLU A 52 3.97 -15.93 -4.45
CA GLU A 52 4.96 -16.15 -3.40
C GLU A 52 4.60 -17.30 -2.43
N GLY A 53 3.54 -18.06 -2.73
CA GLY A 53 3.11 -19.20 -1.92
C GLY A 53 2.31 -18.81 -0.66
N ILE A 54 1.79 -17.58 -0.59
CA ILE A 54 0.92 -17.11 0.49
C ILE A 54 -0.52 -17.12 -0.03
N VAL A 55 -1.27 -18.18 0.29
CA VAL A 55 -2.54 -18.49 -0.36
C VAL A 55 -3.69 -18.43 0.66
N GLU A 56 -4.76 -17.71 0.31
CA GLU A 56 -5.96 -17.63 1.14
C GLU A 56 -6.60 -19.00 1.33
N GLY A 57 -6.92 -19.34 2.57
CA GLY A 57 -7.47 -20.63 2.96
C GLY A 57 -6.45 -21.74 3.19
N GLU A 58 -5.17 -21.54 2.85
CA GLU A 58 -4.06 -22.45 3.16
C GLU A 58 -3.23 -21.91 4.33
N ASN A 59 -2.50 -20.82 4.10
CA ASN A 59 -1.62 -20.19 5.09
C ASN A 59 -1.90 -18.68 5.25
N LEU A 60 -3.00 -18.17 4.67
CA LEU A 60 -3.43 -16.79 4.72
C LEU A 60 -4.91 -16.69 5.10
N THR A 61 -5.18 -15.80 6.06
CA THR A 61 -6.53 -15.32 6.40
C THR A 61 -6.66 -13.86 5.98
N ILE A 62 -7.70 -13.54 5.23
CA ILE A 62 -8.01 -12.17 4.80
C ILE A 62 -9.16 -11.60 5.62
N GLU A 63 -8.92 -10.44 6.21
CA GLU A 63 -9.93 -9.57 6.83
C GLU A 63 -10.21 -8.41 5.88
N TYR A 64 -11.24 -8.51 5.04
CA TYR A 64 -11.56 -7.48 4.04
C TYR A 64 -12.68 -6.55 4.49
N VAL A 65 -12.47 -5.23 4.34
CA VAL A 65 -13.49 -4.21 4.57
C VAL A 65 -13.46 -3.17 3.45
N ASN A 66 -14.62 -2.85 2.89
CA ASN A 66 -14.81 -1.69 2.03
C ASN A 66 -15.36 -0.52 2.86
N ALA A 67 -14.69 0.61 2.82
CA ALA A 67 -15.03 1.78 3.64
C ALA A 67 -16.21 2.60 3.10
N GLN A 68 -16.75 2.26 1.93
CA GLN A 68 -17.90 2.93 1.30
C GLN A 68 -17.70 4.44 1.11
N ALA A 69 -16.46 4.84 0.77
CA ALA A 69 -16.03 6.23 0.63
C ALA A 69 -16.21 7.08 1.92
N ASP A 70 -16.17 6.43 3.09
CA ASP A 70 -16.33 7.08 4.39
C ASP A 70 -15.02 7.03 5.20
N ASN A 71 -14.51 8.22 5.55
CA ASN A 71 -13.26 8.34 6.29
C ASN A 71 -13.37 7.83 7.74
N GLY A 72 -14.55 7.94 8.35
CA GLY A 72 -14.82 7.42 9.69
C GLY A 72 -14.75 5.89 9.69
N THR A 73 -15.38 5.25 8.70
CA THR A 73 -15.29 3.80 8.49
C THR A 73 -13.86 3.34 8.23
N SER A 74 -13.08 4.11 7.43
CA SER A 74 -11.66 3.83 7.22
C SER A 74 -10.88 3.85 8.53
N ALA A 75 -11.07 4.87 9.38
CA ALA A 75 -10.38 4.98 10.67
C ALA A 75 -10.78 3.86 11.65
N MET A 76 -12.07 3.53 11.72
CA MET A 76 -12.55 2.41 12.55
C MET A 76 -12.01 1.07 12.08
N THR A 77 -11.96 0.84 10.77
CA THR A 77 -11.42 -0.40 10.19
C THR A 77 -9.95 -0.57 10.53
N ALA A 78 -9.14 0.48 10.34
CA ALA A 78 -7.71 0.45 10.70
C ALA A 78 -7.51 0.14 12.19
N SER A 79 -8.27 0.79 13.08
CA SER A 79 -8.22 0.54 14.52
C SER A 79 -8.64 -0.89 14.88
N ASN A 80 -9.61 -1.46 14.19
CA ASN A 80 -10.04 -2.84 14.38
C ASN A 80 -8.93 -3.83 13.97
N PHE A 81 -8.25 -3.59 12.84
CA PHE A 81 -7.13 -4.43 12.41
C PHE A 81 -5.96 -4.39 13.40
N VAL A 82 -5.63 -3.22 13.95
CA VAL A 82 -4.65 -3.10 15.03
C VAL A 82 -5.08 -3.88 16.27
N SER A 83 -6.34 -3.77 16.69
CA SER A 83 -6.88 -4.49 17.85
C SER A 83 -6.85 -6.01 17.66
N LYS A 84 -7.09 -6.47 16.45
CA LYS A 84 -7.01 -7.90 16.07
C LYS A 84 -5.57 -8.38 15.90
N LYS A 85 -4.60 -7.47 15.91
CA LYS A 85 -3.17 -7.77 15.70
C LYS A 85 -2.92 -8.50 14.38
N VAL A 86 -3.50 -8.00 13.30
CA VAL A 86 -3.19 -8.52 11.96
C VAL A 86 -1.69 -8.40 11.68
N ASP A 87 -1.16 -9.26 10.85
CA ASP A 87 0.28 -9.29 10.54
C ASP A 87 0.71 -8.18 9.58
N MET A 88 -0.24 -7.68 8.78
CA MET A 88 -0.03 -6.60 7.83
C MET A 88 -1.37 -5.96 7.46
N ILE A 89 -1.37 -4.70 7.10
CA ILE A 89 -2.51 -4.02 6.50
C ILE A 89 -2.18 -3.67 5.05
N CYS A 90 -3.03 -4.10 4.11
CA CYS A 90 -3.07 -3.60 2.74
C CYS A 90 -4.13 -2.51 2.66
N ALA A 91 -3.71 -1.29 2.34
CA ALA A 91 -4.59 -0.13 2.28
C ALA A 91 -4.71 0.38 0.84
N ILE A 92 -5.93 0.35 0.30
CA ILE A 92 -6.22 0.67 -1.09
C ILE A 92 -6.90 2.03 -1.18
N ALA A 93 -6.25 2.97 -1.84
CA ALA A 93 -6.52 4.39 -1.97
C ALA A 93 -6.01 5.26 -0.81
N THR A 94 -5.74 6.54 -1.10
CA THR A 94 -5.12 7.52 -0.18
C THR A 94 -5.81 7.62 1.18
N PRO A 95 -7.16 7.73 1.29
CA PRO A 95 -7.80 7.86 2.61
C PRO A 95 -7.62 6.60 3.48
N CYS A 96 -7.66 5.40 2.89
CA CYS A 96 -7.38 4.16 3.61
C CYS A 96 -5.92 4.07 4.06
N ALA A 97 -4.98 4.45 3.20
CA ALA A 97 -3.55 4.44 3.51
C ALA A 97 -3.22 5.38 4.69
N MET A 98 -3.76 6.60 4.66
CA MET A 98 -3.62 7.56 5.77
C MET A 98 -4.23 7.03 7.07
N ALA A 99 -5.44 6.45 7.01
CA ALA A 99 -6.09 5.87 8.18
C ALA A 99 -5.31 4.69 8.77
N ALA A 100 -4.80 3.79 7.91
CA ALA A 100 -3.98 2.66 8.32
C ALA A 100 -2.68 3.11 8.97
N TYR A 101 -1.96 4.06 8.36
CA TYR A 101 -0.73 4.61 8.91
C TYR A 101 -0.97 5.26 10.28
N ASN A 102 -1.97 6.14 10.39
CA ASN A 102 -2.28 6.79 11.65
C ASN A 102 -2.61 5.79 12.78
N ALA A 103 -3.31 4.71 12.48
CA ALA A 103 -3.64 3.68 13.47
C ALA A 103 -2.42 2.83 13.87
N THR A 104 -1.44 2.67 12.99
CA THR A 104 -0.28 1.77 13.19
C THR A 104 1.00 2.46 13.64
N MET A 105 1.04 3.80 13.74
CA MET A 105 2.24 4.61 14.09
C MET A 105 2.99 4.15 15.34
N ASN A 106 2.29 3.55 16.31
CA ASN A 106 2.86 3.05 17.57
C ASN A 106 2.81 1.52 17.66
N THR A 107 2.82 0.83 16.54
CA THR A 107 2.80 -0.64 16.45
C THR A 107 3.88 -1.12 15.48
N ASP A 108 4.15 -2.43 15.50
CA ASP A 108 5.04 -3.07 14.54
C ASP A 108 4.29 -3.62 13.30
N ILE A 109 2.99 -3.31 13.16
CA ILE A 109 2.18 -3.78 12.01
C ILE A 109 2.59 -3.01 10.77
N PRO A 110 3.18 -3.66 9.75
CA PRO A 110 3.52 -3.00 8.49
C PRO A 110 2.26 -2.67 7.68
N VAL A 111 2.31 -1.54 6.99
CA VAL A 111 1.27 -1.10 6.07
C VAL A 111 1.82 -1.08 4.64
N ILE A 112 1.12 -1.73 3.73
CA ILE A 112 1.37 -1.64 2.29
C ILE A 112 0.21 -0.90 1.66
N TYR A 113 0.50 0.22 0.98
CA TYR A 113 -0.52 0.93 0.22
C TYR A 113 -0.44 0.67 -1.28
N THR A 114 -1.57 0.80 -1.95
CA THR A 114 -1.67 0.87 -3.41
C THR A 114 -2.74 1.88 -3.80
N ALA A 115 -2.73 2.36 -5.05
CA ALA A 115 -3.62 3.41 -5.54
C ALA A 115 -3.56 4.70 -4.70
N VAL A 116 -2.34 5.14 -4.37
CA VAL A 116 -2.07 6.43 -3.71
C VAL A 116 -1.41 7.36 -4.72
N SER A 117 -2.10 8.42 -5.13
CA SER A 117 -1.64 9.29 -6.22
C SER A 117 -0.44 10.15 -5.82
N ASP A 118 -0.42 10.62 -4.57
CA ASP A 118 0.65 11.45 -4.03
C ASP A 118 0.98 11.03 -2.58
N PRO A 119 1.90 10.07 -2.41
CA PRO A 119 2.26 9.61 -1.07
C PRO A 119 3.04 10.65 -0.25
N VAL A 120 3.72 11.61 -0.88
CA VAL A 120 4.43 12.68 -0.17
C VAL A 120 3.44 13.67 0.43
N GLU A 121 2.51 14.18 -0.37
CA GLU A 121 1.46 15.09 0.10
C GLU A 121 0.53 14.42 1.12
N ALA A 122 0.30 13.10 0.98
CA ALA A 122 -0.44 12.31 1.95
C ALA A 122 0.33 12.04 3.27
N GLY A 123 1.61 12.42 3.38
CA GLY A 123 2.45 12.16 4.55
C GLY A 123 2.85 10.70 4.73
N LEU A 124 2.85 9.91 3.67
CA LEU A 124 3.15 8.48 3.65
C LEU A 124 4.56 8.16 3.12
N ALA A 125 5.20 9.16 2.52
CA ALA A 125 6.58 9.10 2.05
C ALA A 125 7.28 10.44 2.32
N ASN A 126 8.61 10.42 2.40
CA ASN A 126 9.44 11.62 2.42
C ASN A 126 9.56 12.22 1.01
N GLU A 127 10.05 13.46 0.90
CA GLU A 127 10.24 14.15 -0.40
C GLU A 127 11.16 13.38 -1.37
N ASP A 128 12.08 12.58 -0.85
CA ASP A 128 12.97 11.71 -1.63
C ASP A 128 12.34 10.37 -2.01
N GLY A 129 11.07 10.14 -1.68
CA GLY A 129 10.32 8.92 -1.94
C GLY A 129 10.60 7.78 -0.96
N THR A 130 11.42 8.00 0.07
CA THR A 130 11.64 6.97 1.10
C THR A 130 10.42 6.83 2.02
N PRO A 131 10.15 5.62 2.55
CA PRO A 131 9.05 5.38 3.46
C PRO A 131 9.11 6.22 4.75
N VAL A 132 7.95 6.57 5.30
CA VAL A 132 7.83 7.10 6.67
C VAL A 132 7.36 6.00 7.61
N GLY A 133 8.07 5.78 8.73
CA GLY A 133 7.68 4.77 9.72
C GLY A 133 7.54 3.36 9.12
N ASN A 134 6.40 2.73 9.38
CA ASN A 134 6.09 1.34 9.01
C ASN A 134 5.21 1.20 7.75
N ILE A 135 5.17 2.23 6.89
CA ILE A 135 4.34 2.23 5.68
C ILE A 135 5.17 2.39 4.41
N THR A 136 4.84 1.60 3.38
CA THR A 136 5.37 1.72 2.02
C THR A 136 4.32 1.25 1.01
N GLY A 137 4.59 1.39 -0.28
CA GLY A 137 3.63 0.91 -1.30
C GLY A 137 3.93 1.39 -2.70
N THR A 138 2.89 1.39 -3.53
CA THR A 138 2.94 1.79 -4.93
C THR A 138 2.08 3.03 -5.17
N SER A 139 2.64 4.00 -5.89
CA SER A 139 1.95 5.22 -6.31
C SER A 139 1.26 5.02 -7.67
N ASP A 140 0.13 5.70 -7.86
CA ASP A 140 -0.58 5.86 -9.13
C ASP A 140 -0.60 7.33 -9.58
N ALA A 141 0.54 8.00 -9.50
CA ALA A 141 0.68 9.41 -9.85
C ALA A 141 0.04 9.75 -11.21
N LEU A 142 -0.75 10.82 -11.24
CA LEU A 142 -1.43 11.27 -12.45
C LEU A 142 -0.49 12.10 -13.32
N ALA A 143 -0.44 11.82 -14.62
CA ALA A 143 0.29 12.61 -15.59
C ALA A 143 -0.56 13.82 -16.04
N VAL A 144 -0.73 14.82 -15.17
CA VAL A 144 -1.60 15.98 -15.38
C VAL A 144 -1.17 16.78 -16.62
N ASP A 145 0.14 16.93 -16.85
CA ASP A 145 0.67 17.59 -18.04
C ASP A 145 0.26 16.89 -19.35
N ALA A 146 0.32 15.56 -19.38
CA ALA A 146 -0.11 14.78 -20.54
C ALA A 146 -1.62 14.86 -20.74
N GLN A 147 -2.40 14.88 -19.66
CA GLN A 147 -3.85 15.06 -19.74
C GLN A 147 -4.23 16.43 -20.29
N LEU A 148 -3.56 17.51 -19.86
CA LEU A 148 -3.79 18.85 -20.40
C LEU A 148 -3.38 18.96 -21.89
N LYS A 149 -2.27 18.33 -22.28
CA LYS A 149 -1.86 18.24 -23.71
C LYS A 149 -2.90 17.52 -24.53
N MET A 150 -3.39 16.37 -24.06
CA MET A 150 -4.44 15.62 -24.76
C MET A 150 -5.73 16.45 -24.90
N ILE A 151 -6.15 17.17 -23.86
CA ILE A 151 -7.31 18.08 -23.94
C ILE A 151 -7.08 19.14 -25.01
N ARG A 152 -5.88 19.70 -25.10
CA ARG A 152 -5.53 20.71 -26.09
C ARG A 152 -5.54 20.15 -27.53
N GLU A 153 -5.10 18.91 -27.71
CA GLU A 153 -5.13 18.24 -29.01
C GLU A 153 -6.56 17.94 -29.47
N VAL A 154 -7.43 17.48 -28.57
CA VAL A 154 -8.83 17.13 -28.89
C VAL A 154 -9.71 18.38 -29.01
N LEU A 155 -9.44 19.41 -28.20
CA LEU A 155 -10.21 20.66 -28.11
C LEU A 155 -9.28 21.87 -28.20
N PRO A 156 -8.68 22.18 -29.36
CA PRO A 156 -7.67 23.24 -29.48
C PRO A 156 -8.16 24.64 -29.12
N GLU A 157 -9.45 24.90 -29.30
CA GLU A 157 -10.08 26.19 -28.98
C GLU A 157 -10.61 26.32 -27.56
N ALA A 158 -10.51 25.26 -26.74
CA ALA A 158 -10.98 25.31 -25.36
C ALA A 158 -10.16 26.32 -24.53
N LYS A 159 -10.87 27.24 -23.88
CA LYS A 159 -10.28 28.28 -23.02
C LYS A 159 -10.56 28.06 -21.54
N THR A 160 -11.48 27.14 -21.23
CA THR A 160 -11.93 26.87 -19.87
C THR A 160 -12.14 25.41 -19.68
N ILE A 161 -11.63 24.84 -18.60
CA ILE A 161 -11.81 23.47 -18.17
C ILE A 161 -12.53 23.50 -16.83
N GLY A 162 -13.63 22.73 -16.69
CA GLY A 162 -14.32 22.50 -15.43
C GLY A 162 -13.89 21.16 -14.85
N ILE A 163 -13.49 21.13 -13.57
CA ILE A 163 -13.10 19.91 -12.86
C ILE A 163 -13.94 19.79 -11.59
N ILE A 164 -14.57 18.62 -11.41
CA ILE A 164 -15.26 18.25 -10.18
C ILE A 164 -14.27 17.43 -9.33
N TYR A 165 -14.12 17.78 -8.07
CA TYR A 165 -13.22 17.10 -7.16
C TYR A 165 -13.74 17.07 -5.72
N THR A 166 -13.21 16.16 -4.91
CA THR A 166 -13.55 16.00 -3.48
C THR A 166 -12.62 16.83 -2.62
N THR A 167 -13.17 17.72 -1.78
CA THR A 167 -12.36 18.59 -0.92
C THR A 167 -11.90 17.93 0.38
N SER A 168 -12.40 16.73 0.69
CA SER A 168 -12.04 15.95 1.89
C SER A 168 -10.95 14.90 1.64
N GLU A 169 -10.43 14.81 0.41
CA GLU A 169 -9.38 13.87 0.03
C GLU A 169 -8.09 14.60 -0.36
N ALA A 170 -6.97 14.28 0.30
CA ALA A 170 -5.68 14.93 0.07
C ALA A 170 -5.22 14.81 -1.40
N ASN A 171 -5.34 13.63 -1.99
CA ASN A 171 -5.01 13.38 -3.40
C ASN A 171 -5.84 14.24 -4.38
N SER A 172 -7.11 14.50 -4.08
CA SER A 172 -7.94 15.40 -4.91
C SER A 172 -7.43 16.84 -4.83
N ILE A 173 -7.04 17.28 -3.64
CA ILE A 173 -6.54 18.65 -3.43
C ILE A 173 -5.20 18.87 -4.14
N SER A 174 -4.23 17.93 -3.98
CA SER A 174 -2.91 18.02 -4.64
C SER A 174 -3.04 18.00 -6.16
N THR A 175 -3.84 17.09 -6.71
CA THR A 175 -4.09 16.99 -8.15
C THR A 175 -4.70 18.30 -8.72
N ILE A 176 -5.67 18.91 -8.02
CA ILE A 176 -6.26 20.18 -8.48
C ILE A 176 -5.26 21.33 -8.40
N ALA A 177 -4.38 21.33 -7.41
CA ALA A 177 -3.30 22.32 -7.35
C ALA A 177 -2.36 22.20 -8.54
N GLU A 178 -2.00 20.99 -8.96
CA GLU A 178 -1.18 20.72 -10.13
C GLU A 178 -1.87 21.16 -11.44
N TYR A 179 -3.16 20.83 -11.62
CA TYR A 179 -3.94 21.31 -12.76
C TYR A 179 -3.94 22.85 -12.84
N LYS A 180 -4.14 23.55 -11.73
CA LYS A 180 -4.12 25.02 -11.68
C LYS A 180 -2.76 25.58 -12.02
N ALA A 181 -1.68 24.96 -11.55
CA ALA A 181 -0.32 25.40 -11.82
C ALA A 181 0.05 25.25 -13.32
N LEU A 182 -0.37 24.15 -13.94
CA LEU A 182 -0.04 23.85 -15.34
C LEU A 182 -0.99 24.50 -16.35
N ALA A 183 -2.25 24.71 -16.03
CA ALA A 183 -3.24 25.31 -16.92
C ALA A 183 -3.04 26.82 -17.15
N GLY A 184 -2.26 27.50 -16.31
CA GLY A 184 -1.93 28.92 -16.43
C GLY A 184 -0.76 29.21 -17.36
N ASN A 185 -0.10 28.18 -17.88
CA ASN A 185 1.01 28.25 -18.83
C ASN A 185 0.50 27.81 -20.20
#